data_64f22f0a7ff8dd5b743fe5df92043cc4
#
_entry.id   64f22f0a7ff8dd5b743fe5df92043cc4
#
_cell.length_a   1.000
_cell.length_b   1.000
_cell.length_c   1.000
_cell.angle_alpha   90.00
_cell.angle_beta   90.00
_cell.angle_gamma   90.00
#
_symmetry.space_group_name_H-M   'P 1'
#
loop_
_entity.id
_entity.type
_entity.pdbx_description
1 polymer ?
#
loop_
_entity_poly.entity_id
_entity_poly.type
_entity_poly.pdbx_seq_one_letter_code
_entity_poly.pdbx_strand_id
1 'polypeptide(L)'
;MQITTLEKELSGCSYPGRGIVIGRSADGTKAVTAYFIMGRSANSRNRVFVEDKEGIRTEAFDPSKLEDPSLIIYAPVRVLGKKTIVTNGDQTDTVYDLMSTGKTFEESLRTREFEPDLSLIHISEPTRH
;
A
#
# COMPACT_ATOMS: atom_id res chain seq x y z
N MET A 1 -18.02 17.62 8.43
CA MET A 1 -17.07 16.96 7.50
C MET A 1 -16.72 17.91 6.36
N GLN A 2 -15.46 18.01 6.08
CA GLN A 2 -14.99 18.82 4.97
C GLN A 2 -14.83 17.96 3.72
N ILE A 3 -15.39 18.42 2.61
CA ILE A 3 -15.31 17.70 1.35
C ILE A 3 -14.32 18.42 0.44
N THR A 4 -13.39 17.65 -0.13
CA THR A 4 -12.39 18.19 -1.05
C THR A 4 -12.14 17.19 -2.18
N THR A 5 -11.43 17.60 -3.22
CA THR A 5 -11.04 16.70 -4.29
C THR A 5 -9.60 16.25 -4.09
N LEU A 6 -9.30 15.06 -4.58
CA LEU A 6 -7.94 14.54 -4.52
C LEU A 6 -6.96 15.46 -5.25
N GLU A 7 -7.38 15.98 -6.40
CA GLU A 7 -6.58 16.92 -7.15
C GLU A 7 -6.20 18.14 -6.31
N LYS A 8 -7.16 18.71 -5.62
CA LYS A 8 -6.93 19.89 -4.78
C LYS A 8 -5.97 19.58 -3.64
N GLU A 9 -6.12 18.43 -3.01
CA GLU A 9 -5.26 18.03 -1.91
C GLU A 9 -3.83 17.76 -2.34
N LEU A 10 -3.62 17.21 -3.52
CA LEU A 10 -2.29 16.82 -3.97
C LEU A 10 -1.57 17.89 -4.78
N SER A 11 -2.29 18.80 -5.45
CA SER A 11 -1.68 19.77 -6.35
C SER A 11 -0.74 20.74 -5.66
N GLY A 12 -0.95 20.99 -4.38
CA GLY A 12 -0.09 21.88 -3.60
C GLY A 12 1.07 21.16 -2.90
N CYS A 13 1.21 19.86 -3.10
CA CYS A 13 2.22 19.09 -2.40
C CYS A 13 3.32 18.64 -3.37
N SER A 14 4.55 19.09 -3.13
CA SER A 14 5.68 18.76 -4.01
C SER A 14 6.16 17.33 -3.82
N TYR A 15 5.88 16.73 -2.66
CA TYR A 15 6.22 15.32 -2.41
C TYR A 15 5.13 14.66 -1.59
N PRO A 16 4.08 14.16 -2.23
CA PRO A 16 2.99 13.50 -1.51
C PRO A 16 3.36 12.15 -0.91
N GLY A 17 4.50 11.56 -1.29
CA GLY A 17 4.93 10.30 -0.73
C GLY A 17 4.09 9.14 -1.20
N ARG A 18 3.35 8.53 -0.29
CA ARG A 18 2.46 7.41 -0.58
C ARG A 18 1.05 7.72 -0.10
N GLY A 19 0.08 7.17 -0.78
CA GLY A 19 -1.29 7.34 -0.35
C GLY A 19 -2.18 6.22 -0.80
N ILE A 20 -3.25 6.05 -0.05
CA ILE A 20 -4.28 5.05 -0.31
C ILE A 20 -5.61 5.78 -0.33
N VAL A 21 -6.38 5.53 -1.36
CA VAL A 21 -7.75 6.04 -1.48
C VAL A 21 -8.67 4.84 -1.53
N ILE A 22 -9.70 4.84 -0.70
CA ILE A 22 -10.73 3.80 -0.75
C ILE A 22 -12.09 4.45 -0.88
N GLY A 23 -12.97 3.83 -1.61
CA GLY A 23 -14.29 4.39 -1.84
C GLY A 23 -15.17 3.49 -2.67
N ARG A 24 -16.16 4.10 -3.28
CA ARG A 24 -17.13 3.41 -4.13
C ARG A 24 -17.19 4.09 -5.49
N SER A 25 -17.56 3.31 -6.50
CA SER A 25 -17.88 3.86 -7.81
C SER A 25 -19.10 4.78 -7.72
N ALA A 26 -19.27 5.64 -8.73
CA ALA A 26 -20.37 6.60 -8.73
C ALA A 26 -21.75 5.93 -8.61
N ASP A 27 -21.91 4.75 -9.20
CA ASP A 27 -23.16 4.00 -9.13
C ASP A 27 -23.28 3.14 -7.87
N GLY A 28 -22.26 3.14 -7.01
CA GLY A 28 -22.29 2.41 -5.75
C GLY A 28 -22.12 0.91 -5.86
N THR A 29 -21.85 0.38 -7.05
CA THR A 29 -21.80 -1.08 -7.26
C THR A 29 -20.42 -1.68 -7.06
N LYS A 30 -19.37 -0.87 -7.05
CA LYS A 30 -17.99 -1.36 -6.97
C LYS A 30 -17.22 -0.67 -5.86
N ALA A 31 -16.43 -1.45 -5.14
CA ALA A 31 -15.43 -0.90 -4.25
C ALA A 31 -14.23 -0.46 -5.09
N VAL A 32 -13.70 0.70 -4.79
CA VAL A 32 -12.57 1.28 -5.54
C VAL A 32 -11.42 1.53 -4.59
N THR A 33 -10.24 1.08 -4.98
CA THR A 33 -9.01 1.35 -4.24
C THR A 33 -7.99 1.92 -5.20
N ALA A 34 -7.35 3.00 -4.78
CA ALA A 34 -6.24 3.58 -5.54
C ALA A 34 -5.04 3.69 -4.61
N TYR A 35 -3.89 3.37 -5.14
CA TYR A 35 -2.63 3.47 -4.43
C TYR A 35 -1.67 4.27 -5.27
N PHE A 36 -1.04 5.28 -4.67
CA PHE A 36 -0.02 6.04 -5.37
C PHE A 36 1.26 6.09 -4.55
N ILE A 37 2.37 6.27 -5.25
CA ILE A 37 3.68 6.21 -4.63
C ILE A 37 4.63 7.13 -5.39
N MET A 38 5.50 7.79 -4.65
CA MET A 38 6.53 8.65 -5.19
C MET A 38 7.85 8.29 -4.54
N GLY A 39 8.86 7.98 -5.37
CA GLY A 39 10.18 7.62 -4.87
C GLY A 39 11.13 8.81 -4.87
N ARG A 40 12.05 8.84 -3.94
CA ARG A 40 13.09 9.88 -3.88
C ARG A 40 14.39 9.44 -4.53
N SER A 41 14.80 8.19 -4.33
CA SER A 41 16.06 7.67 -4.86
C SER A 41 15.86 7.05 -6.22
N ALA A 42 16.96 6.88 -6.96
CA ALA A 42 16.92 6.18 -8.25
C ALA A 42 16.39 4.76 -8.07
N ASN A 43 16.80 4.07 -7.01
CA ASN A 43 16.32 2.72 -6.75
C ASN A 43 14.81 2.71 -6.48
N SER A 44 14.31 3.63 -5.68
CA SER A 44 12.89 3.67 -5.36
C SER A 44 12.01 4.09 -6.53
N ARG A 45 12.57 4.78 -7.51
CA ARG A 45 11.84 5.17 -8.74
C ARG A 45 11.86 4.11 -9.81
N ASN A 46 12.69 3.09 -9.66
CA ASN A 46 12.87 2.05 -10.65
C ASN A 46 11.82 0.96 -10.49
N ARG A 47 10.55 1.33 -10.60
CA ARG A 47 9.47 0.37 -10.45
C ARG A 47 8.21 0.80 -11.19
N VAL A 48 7.40 -0.19 -11.50
CA VAL A 48 6.09 -0.01 -12.14
C VAL A 48 5.09 -0.90 -11.40
N PHE A 49 3.81 -0.59 -11.58
CA PHE A 49 2.74 -1.46 -11.09
C PHE A 49 2.36 -2.44 -12.18
N VAL A 50 2.13 -3.69 -11.78
CA VAL A 50 1.62 -4.72 -12.69
C VAL A 50 0.47 -5.45 -12.01
N GLU A 51 -0.43 -5.98 -12.83
CA GLU A 51 -1.51 -6.81 -12.31
C GLU A 51 -0.95 -8.14 -11.82
N ASP A 52 -1.49 -8.61 -10.71
CA ASP A 52 -1.15 -9.91 -10.16
C ASP A 52 -2.44 -10.55 -9.68
N LYS A 53 -3.02 -11.40 -10.52
CA LYS A 53 -4.34 -11.99 -10.29
C LYS A 53 -5.37 -10.89 -10.11
N GLU A 54 -6.03 -10.81 -8.96
CA GLU A 54 -7.00 -9.76 -8.68
C GLU A 54 -6.38 -8.55 -7.98
N GLY A 55 -5.09 -8.62 -7.70
CA GLY A 55 -4.38 -7.56 -7.01
C GLY A 55 -3.36 -6.85 -7.88
N ILE A 56 -2.46 -6.15 -7.23
CA ILE A 56 -1.42 -5.34 -7.88
C ILE A 56 -0.12 -5.57 -7.13
N ARG A 57 0.98 -5.68 -7.86
CA ARG A 57 2.31 -5.69 -7.26
C ARG A 57 3.24 -4.74 -8.00
N THR A 58 4.35 -4.43 -7.39
CA THR A 58 5.39 -3.65 -8.06
C THR A 58 6.41 -4.58 -8.70
N GLU A 59 7.05 -4.09 -9.76
CA GLU A 59 8.17 -4.74 -10.41
C GLU A 59 9.21 -3.71 -10.74
N ALA A 60 10.47 -4.14 -10.88
CA ALA A 60 11.51 -3.24 -11.34
C ALA A 60 11.22 -2.82 -12.78
N PHE A 61 11.30 -1.51 -13.04
CA PHE A 61 11.21 -1.01 -14.40
C PHE A 61 12.41 -1.49 -15.23
N ASP A 62 13.60 -1.43 -14.63
CA ASP A 62 14.82 -1.94 -15.22
C ASP A 62 15.49 -2.89 -14.22
N PRO A 63 15.29 -4.21 -14.37
CA PRO A 63 15.84 -5.18 -13.42
C PRO A 63 17.37 -5.12 -13.27
N SER A 64 18.06 -4.68 -14.31
CA SER A 64 19.53 -4.61 -14.26
C SER A 64 20.02 -3.52 -13.30
N LYS A 65 19.15 -2.58 -12.95
CA LYS A 65 19.50 -1.47 -12.04
C LYS A 65 18.89 -1.63 -10.66
N LEU A 66 18.22 -2.74 -10.41
CA LEU A 66 17.61 -3.00 -9.12
C LEU A 66 18.70 -3.30 -8.08
N GLU A 67 18.73 -2.51 -7.00
CA GLU A 67 19.71 -2.70 -5.93
C GLU A 67 19.13 -3.52 -4.79
N ASP A 68 18.32 -2.91 -3.95
CA ASP A 68 17.71 -3.61 -2.82
C ASP A 68 16.20 -3.65 -3.00
N PRO A 69 15.62 -4.83 -3.30
CA PRO A 69 14.18 -4.93 -3.52
C PRO A 69 13.34 -4.88 -2.26
N SER A 70 13.93 -5.07 -1.08
CA SER A 70 13.16 -5.32 0.13
C SER A 70 12.17 -4.23 0.50
N LEU A 71 12.48 -2.97 0.20
CA LEU A 71 11.62 -1.85 0.55
C LEU A 71 10.80 -1.30 -0.62
N ILE A 72 11.04 -1.79 -1.82
CA ILE A 72 10.40 -1.23 -3.01
C ILE A 72 9.59 -2.24 -3.82
N ILE A 73 9.86 -3.52 -3.68
CA ILE A 73 9.16 -4.59 -4.41
C ILE A 73 8.21 -5.29 -3.45
N TYR A 74 6.93 -5.13 -3.66
CA TYR A 74 5.89 -5.70 -2.81
C TYR A 74 4.55 -5.64 -3.53
N ALA A 75 3.52 -6.25 -2.94
CA ALA A 75 2.17 -6.18 -3.46
C ALA A 75 1.35 -5.23 -2.58
N PRO A 76 1.08 -4.00 -3.01
CA PRO A 76 0.29 -3.08 -2.19
C PRO A 76 -1.19 -3.46 -2.10
N VAL A 77 -1.70 -4.21 -3.07
CA VAL A 77 -3.11 -4.59 -3.10
C VAL A 77 -3.24 -6.07 -3.37
N ARG A 78 -3.97 -6.76 -2.51
CA ARG A 78 -4.33 -8.17 -2.73
C ARG A 78 -5.79 -8.38 -2.37
N VAL A 79 -6.42 -9.34 -3.03
CA VAL A 79 -7.83 -9.65 -2.81
C VAL A 79 -7.95 -11.03 -2.19
N LEU A 80 -8.66 -11.10 -1.07
CA LEU A 80 -8.95 -12.35 -0.37
C LEU A 80 -10.47 -12.52 -0.32
N GLY A 81 -11.01 -13.36 -1.21
CA GLY A 81 -12.46 -13.54 -1.32
C GLY A 81 -13.12 -12.23 -1.72
N LYS A 82 -13.96 -11.71 -0.86
CA LYS A 82 -14.66 -10.43 -1.10
C LYS A 82 -13.96 -9.24 -0.44
N LYS A 83 -12.78 -9.45 0.12
CA LYS A 83 -12.05 -8.41 0.84
C LYS A 83 -10.87 -7.94 0.02
N THR A 84 -10.70 -6.64 -0.05
CA THR A 84 -9.54 -6.03 -0.68
C THR A 84 -8.63 -5.51 0.42
N ILE A 85 -7.37 -5.95 0.40
CA ILE A 85 -6.37 -5.58 1.39
C ILE A 85 -5.38 -4.65 0.71
N VAL A 86 -5.20 -3.46 1.27
CA VAL A 86 -4.26 -2.48 0.74
C VAL A 86 -3.44 -1.91 1.88
N THR A 87 -2.12 -1.89 1.71
CA THR A 87 -1.20 -1.25 2.66
C THR A 87 -0.10 -0.55 1.88
N ASN A 88 0.72 0.21 2.58
CA ASN A 88 1.78 0.96 1.93
C ASN A 88 3.11 0.20 1.83
N GLY A 89 3.07 -1.12 1.97
CA GLY A 89 4.28 -1.92 1.89
C GLY A 89 3.97 -3.40 1.90
N ASP A 90 4.92 -4.20 2.32
CA ASP A 90 4.79 -5.66 2.35
C ASP A 90 3.86 -6.16 3.47
N GLN A 91 3.34 -5.27 4.30
CA GLN A 91 2.33 -5.63 5.27
C GLN A 91 1.12 -6.29 4.60
N THR A 92 0.85 -5.96 3.34
CA THR A 92 -0.24 -6.57 2.59
C THR A 92 -0.11 -8.10 2.57
N ASP A 93 1.09 -8.61 2.32
CA ASP A 93 1.31 -10.05 2.30
C ASP A 93 1.12 -10.68 3.68
N THR A 94 1.62 -10.02 4.71
CA THR A 94 1.43 -10.50 6.09
C THR A 94 -0.06 -10.62 6.41
N VAL A 95 -0.81 -9.57 6.11
CA VAL A 95 -2.25 -9.54 6.39
C VAL A 95 -2.98 -10.58 5.56
N TYR A 96 -2.65 -10.68 4.29
CA TYR A 96 -3.27 -11.67 3.40
C TYR A 96 -3.06 -13.09 3.93
N ASP A 97 -1.82 -13.43 4.25
CA ASP A 97 -1.48 -14.78 4.69
C ASP A 97 -2.18 -15.14 5.99
N LEU A 98 -2.18 -14.23 6.96
CA LEU A 98 -2.79 -14.51 8.25
C LEU A 98 -4.32 -14.48 8.21
N MET A 99 -4.89 -13.57 7.45
CA MET A 99 -6.35 -13.56 7.27
C MET A 99 -6.83 -14.81 6.56
N SER A 100 -6.04 -15.38 5.66
CA SER A 100 -6.40 -16.62 4.99
C SER A 100 -6.43 -17.80 5.93
N THR A 101 -5.79 -17.70 7.10
CA THR A 101 -5.85 -18.72 8.14
C THR A 101 -6.97 -18.47 9.17
N GLY A 102 -7.73 -17.40 9.02
CA GLY A 102 -8.85 -17.08 9.90
C GLY A 102 -8.62 -15.95 10.87
N LYS A 103 -7.45 -15.32 10.85
CA LYS A 103 -7.18 -14.17 11.72
C LYS A 103 -7.85 -12.92 11.20
N THR A 104 -8.11 -11.97 12.09
CA THR A 104 -8.64 -10.67 11.72
C THR A 104 -7.55 -9.79 11.14
N PHE A 105 -7.94 -8.71 10.48
CA PHE A 105 -7.01 -7.71 9.98
C PHE A 105 -6.13 -7.16 11.11
N GLU A 106 -6.74 -6.81 12.23
CA GLU A 106 -6.01 -6.27 13.38
C GLU A 106 -5.03 -7.26 13.97
N GLU A 107 -5.44 -8.51 14.16
CA GLU A 107 -4.55 -9.55 14.66
C GLU A 107 -3.37 -9.75 13.73
N SER A 108 -3.61 -9.70 12.42
CA SER A 108 -2.56 -9.88 11.42
C SER A 108 -1.53 -8.76 11.49
N LEU A 109 -1.99 -7.52 11.63
CA LEU A 109 -1.07 -6.39 11.72
C LEU A 109 -0.23 -6.41 13.00
N ARG A 110 -0.77 -6.91 14.09
CA ARG A 110 -0.05 -6.97 15.36
C ARG A 110 1.16 -7.89 15.35
N THR A 111 1.28 -8.74 14.35
CA THR A 111 2.45 -9.61 14.22
C THR A 111 3.65 -8.87 13.65
N ARG A 112 3.46 -7.68 13.09
CA ARG A 112 4.55 -6.91 12.48
C ARG A 112 5.36 -6.22 13.56
N GLU A 113 6.68 -6.24 13.38
CA GLU A 113 7.58 -5.55 14.26
C GLU A 113 7.96 -4.20 13.68
N PHE A 114 8.45 -3.32 14.53
CA PHE A 114 8.95 -2.02 14.10
C PHE A 114 10.13 -2.19 13.15
N GLU A 115 10.08 -1.45 12.05
CA GLU A 115 11.17 -1.44 11.07
C GLU A 115 11.89 -0.08 11.14
N PRO A 116 13.08 -0.03 11.73
CA PRO A 116 13.76 1.24 11.93
C PRO A 116 14.13 1.97 10.65
N ASP A 117 14.27 1.26 9.54
CA ASP A 117 14.58 1.88 8.25
C ASP A 117 13.40 2.62 7.64
N LEU A 118 12.20 2.39 8.15
CA LEU A 118 10.99 3.05 7.71
C LEU A 118 10.43 3.82 8.89
N SER A 119 10.95 5.00 9.11
CA SER A 119 10.61 5.80 10.29
C SER A 119 9.14 6.11 10.45
N LEU A 120 8.36 6.01 9.39
CA LEU A 120 6.92 6.24 9.45
C LEU A 120 6.13 5.09 10.04
N ILE A 121 6.71 3.91 10.10
CA ILE A 121 5.98 2.72 10.55
C ILE A 121 5.61 2.79 12.03
N HIS A 122 6.50 3.28 12.86
CA HIS A 122 6.22 3.32 14.29
C HIS A 122 5.15 4.35 14.66
N ILE A 123 4.84 5.26 13.76
CA ILE A 123 3.78 6.23 13.99
C ILE A 123 2.42 5.57 14.04
N SER A 124 2.30 4.46 13.37
CA SER A 124 1.05 3.71 13.32
C SER A 124 0.86 2.80 14.52
N GLU A 125 1.39 3.17 15.67
CA GLU A 125 1.26 2.33 16.83
C GLU A 125 -0.15 1.88 17.10
N PRO A 126 -0.32 0.60 17.40
CA PRO A 126 -1.64 0.03 17.57
C PRO A 126 -2.40 0.56 18.77
N THR A 127 -1.73 1.22 19.64
CA THR A 127 -2.36 1.74 20.85
C THR A 127 -3.18 2.98 20.63
N ARG A 128 -3.19 3.46 19.42
CA ARG A 128 -3.86 4.68 19.15
C ARG A 128 -5.25 4.48 18.76
N HIS A 129 -5.99 3.86 19.39
CA HIS A 129 -7.36 3.68 18.97
C HIS A 129 -8.29 3.54 20.07
#